data_9e308892998e4f843c846d64bb0465e3
#
_entry.id   9e308892998e4f843c846d64bb0465e3
#
_cell.length_a   1.000
_cell.length_b   1.000
_cell.length_c   1.000
_cell.angle_alpha   90.00
_cell.angle_beta   90.00
_cell.angle_gamma   90.00
#
_symmetry.space_group_name_H-M   'P 1'
#
loop_
_entity.id
_entity.type
_entity.pdbx_description
1 polymer ?
#
loop_
_entity_poly.entity_id
_entity_poly.type
_entity_poly.pdbx_seq_one_letter_code
_entity_poly.pdbx_strand_id
1 'polypeptide(L)'
;NGLLAMLRDSAWGIIPEEPQYWDTVIWSIGAWYCYLYTGDADFLREALPAIENRLMKSEDEELDPVDGLFRGGACFQDGIAAYPDPFVSADSGSGILHHLRNPRPGGAKPFPKGGGISLKALSTNCLYLEAYRIADQMRHELQLPKRHESKIRTLVQTIHRRFYLPATGTYRYLLDAADPCLERQEGLGHAFALLFRVVPPHLRQKLVNAVHTTAHGLPCVWPQYERYAGTPGVYARHSGLIWPQVGAAWCCALVGAGFRNEAWCETRKLAELASEDNMFHEIYHPETGVPYGGMQEDGVENGVRQWESCPRQTWAAAGYFQMILQVLFGLRITPKSLTLKPVLPEGVTRIELQGICWRNTIVNILVEQGEERMLVNGRKTTRFQPHPGETLEVLCQTDRRISAQQGELQEKRDAGRIDLPL
;
A
#
# COMPACT_ATOMS: atom_id res chain seq x y z
N ASN A 1 -16.01 -15.21 -8.61
CA ASN A 1 -17.40 -14.90 -8.17
C ASN A 1 -17.54 -14.84 -6.64
N GLY A 2 -16.88 -15.74 -5.86
CA GLY A 2 -17.03 -15.76 -4.39
C GLY A 2 -16.46 -14.52 -3.69
N LEU A 3 -15.26 -14.06 -4.09
CA LEU A 3 -14.66 -12.85 -3.55
C LEU A 3 -15.51 -11.59 -3.83
N LEU A 4 -16.07 -11.49 -5.04
CA LEU A 4 -16.96 -10.39 -5.42
C LEU A 4 -18.25 -10.39 -4.61
N ALA A 5 -18.82 -11.56 -4.34
CA ALA A 5 -19.99 -11.69 -3.48
C ALA A 5 -19.68 -11.21 -2.06
N MET A 6 -18.57 -11.64 -1.47
CA MET A 6 -18.13 -11.16 -0.14
C MET A 6 -17.94 -9.65 -0.10
N LEU A 7 -17.26 -9.08 -1.07
CA LEU A 7 -17.00 -7.63 -1.13
C LEU A 7 -18.29 -6.84 -1.30
N ARG A 8 -19.18 -7.29 -2.18
CA ARG A 8 -20.50 -6.70 -2.37
C ARG A 8 -21.33 -6.78 -1.10
N ASP A 9 -21.39 -7.95 -0.49
CA ASP A 9 -22.22 -8.21 0.68
C ASP A 9 -21.74 -7.42 1.89
N SER A 10 -20.43 -7.24 2.06
CA SER A 10 -19.84 -6.32 3.03
C SER A 10 -20.21 -4.86 2.74
N ALA A 11 -20.05 -4.40 1.50
CA ALA A 11 -20.37 -3.02 1.12
C ALA A 11 -21.86 -2.64 1.25
N TRP A 12 -22.75 -3.62 1.14
CA TRP A 12 -24.19 -3.44 1.37
C TRP A 12 -24.61 -3.68 2.82
N GLY A 13 -23.68 -4.01 3.72
CA GLY A 13 -23.97 -4.27 5.13
C GLY A 13 -24.65 -5.62 5.37
N ILE A 14 -24.61 -6.54 4.41
CA ILE A 14 -25.13 -7.91 4.56
C ILE A 14 -24.23 -8.74 5.47
N ILE A 15 -22.91 -8.56 5.34
CA ILE A 15 -21.91 -9.11 6.26
C ILE A 15 -21.62 -8.04 7.30
N PRO A 16 -21.61 -8.37 8.61
CA PRO A 16 -21.25 -7.41 9.65
C PRO A 16 -19.89 -6.79 9.37
N GLU A 17 -19.86 -5.46 9.25
CA GLU A 17 -18.65 -4.69 9.08
C GLU A 17 -18.15 -4.16 10.41
N GLU A 18 -16.85 -4.11 10.57
CA GLU A 18 -16.27 -3.35 11.65
C GLU A 18 -16.14 -1.88 11.24
N PRO A 19 -16.80 -0.93 11.93
CA PRO A 19 -16.62 0.49 11.63
C PRO A 19 -15.17 0.89 11.84
N GLN A 20 -14.74 1.93 11.12
CA GLN A 20 -13.38 2.46 11.17
C GLN A 20 -12.28 1.51 10.66
N TYR A 21 -12.65 0.40 10.02
CA TYR A 21 -11.69 -0.45 9.34
C TYR A 21 -11.47 0.02 7.88
N TRP A 22 -10.23 -0.02 7.47
CA TRP A 22 -9.77 0.29 6.12
C TRP A 22 -10.24 -0.73 5.07
N ASP A 23 -10.49 -1.98 5.45
CA ASP A 23 -10.96 -3.05 4.55
C ASP A 23 -12.34 -2.76 3.95
N THR A 24 -13.14 -1.93 4.61
CA THR A 24 -14.44 -1.49 4.09
C THR A 24 -14.33 -0.63 2.81
N VAL A 25 -13.16 -0.12 2.46
CA VAL A 25 -12.92 0.70 1.25
C VAL A 25 -11.77 0.21 0.37
N ILE A 26 -10.81 -0.56 0.89
CA ILE A 26 -9.63 -1.00 0.11
C ILE A 26 -10.01 -1.88 -1.08
N TRP A 27 -11.09 -2.63 -0.98
CA TRP A 27 -11.57 -3.47 -2.07
C TRP A 27 -11.91 -2.69 -3.34
N SER A 28 -12.16 -1.38 -3.25
CA SER A 28 -12.36 -0.51 -4.41
C SER A 28 -11.17 -0.53 -5.37
N ILE A 29 -9.94 -0.61 -4.84
CA ILE A 29 -8.71 -0.76 -5.63
C ILE A 29 -8.74 -2.10 -6.37
N GLY A 30 -9.05 -3.20 -5.67
CA GLY A 30 -9.18 -4.52 -6.27
C GLY A 30 -10.26 -4.57 -7.34
N ALA A 31 -11.41 -3.94 -7.10
CA ALA A 31 -12.49 -3.86 -8.07
C ALA A 31 -12.08 -3.10 -9.34
N TRP A 32 -11.37 -1.98 -9.19
CA TRP A 32 -10.85 -1.24 -10.34
C TRP A 32 -9.85 -2.06 -11.16
N TYR A 33 -8.89 -2.73 -10.50
CA TYR A 33 -7.95 -3.61 -11.20
C TYR A 33 -8.65 -4.80 -11.85
N CYS A 34 -9.65 -5.40 -11.21
CA CYS A 34 -10.47 -6.45 -11.81
C CYS A 34 -11.06 -5.98 -13.14
N TYR A 35 -11.67 -4.79 -13.16
CA TYR A 35 -12.18 -4.20 -14.40
C TYR A 35 -11.07 -3.93 -15.44
N LEU A 36 -9.92 -3.41 -15.03
CA LEU A 36 -8.83 -3.16 -15.97
C LEU A 36 -8.38 -4.42 -16.69
N TYR A 37 -8.32 -5.55 -15.97
CA TYR A 37 -7.90 -6.84 -16.53
C TYR A 37 -9.00 -7.58 -17.28
N THR A 38 -10.24 -7.50 -16.85
CA THR A 38 -11.36 -8.24 -17.44
C THR A 38 -12.10 -7.45 -18.53
N GLY A 39 -12.22 -6.13 -18.35
CA GLY A 39 -13.08 -5.29 -19.18
C GLY A 39 -14.58 -5.50 -18.93
N ASP A 40 -14.94 -6.19 -17.85
CA ASP A 40 -16.32 -6.54 -17.50
C ASP A 40 -17.10 -5.30 -17.04
N ALA A 41 -17.93 -4.77 -17.93
CA ALA A 41 -18.75 -3.58 -17.65
C ALA A 41 -19.95 -3.91 -16.75
N ASP A 42 -20.44 -5.14 -16.72
CA ASP A 42 -21.53 -5.54 -15.84
C ASP A 42 -21.03 -5.59 -14.40
N PHE A 43 -19.85 -6.18 -14.18
CA PHE A 43 -19.16 -6.09 -12.90
C PHE A 43 -18.98 -4.65 -12.45
N LEU A 44 -18.58 -3.74 -13.36
CA LEU A 44 -18.39 -2.33 -13.03
C LEU A 44 -19.69 -1.65 -12.61
N ARG A 45 -20.83 -2.01 -13.23
CA ARG A 45 -22.17 -1.50 -12.85
C ARG A 45 -22.60 -1.98 -11.47
N GLU A 46 -22.15 -3.16 -11.03
CA GLU A 46 -22.40 -3.64 -9.67
C GLU A 46 -21.45 -3.03 -8.64
N ALA A 47 -20.18 -2.90 -8.97
CA ALA A 47 -19.16 -2.42 -8.06
C ALA A 47 -19.32 -0.92 -7.71
N LEU A 48 -19.66 -0.07 -8.68
CA LEU A 48 -19.79 1.36 -8.47
C LEU A 48 -20.80 1.74 -7.39
N PRO A 49 -22.06 1.27 -7.42
CA PRO A 49 -23.03 1.57 -6.37
C PRO A 49 -22.58 1.10 -4.99
N ALA A 50 -21.92 -0.06 -4.90
CA ALA A 50 -21.40 -0.59 -3.64
C ALA A 50 -20.31 0.33 -3.07
N ILE A 51 -19.36 0.79 -3.90
CA ILE A 51 -18.33 1.76 -3.49
C ILE A 51 -18.96 3.07 -3.03
N GLU A 52 -19.89 3.65 -3.81
CA GLU A 52 -20.54 4.92 -3.47
C GLU A 52 -21.37 4.83 -2.19
N ASN A 53 -22.09 3.72 -2.00
CA ASN A 53 -22.83 3.45 -0.78
C ASN A 53 -21.91 3.36 0.44
N ARG A 54 -20.78 2.63 0.32
CA ARG A 54 -19.81 2.56 1.39
C ARG A 54 -19.17 3.91 1.72
N LEU A 55 -18.79 4.68 0.72
CA LEU A 55 -18.25 6.03 0.90
C LEU A 55 -19.25 6.95 1.62
N MET A 56 -20.52 6.91 1.22
CA MET A 56 -21.59 7.70 1.87
C MET A 56 -21.77 7.30 3.35
N LYS A 57 -21.79 6.00 3.63
CA LYS A 57 -21.89 5.48 5.00
C LYS A 57 -20.69 5.90 5.84
N SER A 58 -19.46 5.82 5.28
CA SER A 58 -18.25 6.27 5.97
C SER A 58 -18.23 7.78 6.21
N GLU A 59 -18.73 8.58 5.29
CA GLU A 59 -18.89 10.03 5.51
C GLU A 59 -19.84 10.33 6.69
N ASP A 60 -20.90 9.56 6.81
CA ASP A 60 -21.86 9.74 7.89
C ASP A 60 -21.33 9.29 9.26
N GLU A 61 -20.56 8.20 9.27
CA GLU A 61 -20.09 7.56 10.50
C GLU A 61 -18.71 8.04 10.95
N GLU A 62 -17.75 8.24 10.02
CA GLU A 62 -16.33 8.36 10.31
C GLU A 62 -15.72 9.72 9.95
N LEU A 63 -16.35 10.48 9.04
CA LEU A 63 -15.80 11.77 8.65
C LEU A 63 -15.93 12.79 9.79
N ASP A 64 -14.80 13.34 10.23
CA ASP A 64 -14.80 14.41 11.22
C ASP A 64 -15.17 15.76 10.57
N PRO A 65 -16.30 16.36 10.92
CA PRO A 65 -16.72 17.62 10.33
C PRO A 65 -15.80 18.81 10.68
N VAL A 66 -14.94 18.67 11.70
CA VAL A 66 -14.06 19.76 12.13
C VAL A 66 -12.90 19.96 11.16
N ASP A 67 -12.32 18.87 10.65
CA ASP A 67 -11.17 18.97 9.74
C ASP A 67 -11.35 18.25 8.40
N GLY A 68 -12.45 17.51 8.23
CA GLY A 68 -12.76 16.80 6.98
C GLY A 68 -11.89 15.57 6.71
N LEU A 69 -11.35 14.96 7.77
CA LEU A 69 -10.59 13.72 7.71
C LEU A 69 -11.39 12.55 8.29
N PHE A 70 -11.16 11.36 7.78
CA PHE A 70 -11.76 10.13 8.28
C PHE A 70 -11.04 9.63 9.53
N ARG A 71 -11.80 9.27 10.56
CA ARG A 71 -11.33 8.58 11.75
C ARG A 71 -11.13 7.11 11.44
N GLY A 72 -10.20 6.46 12.15
CA GLY A 72 -9.97 5.04 12.09
C GLY A 72 -8.50 4.66 12.18
N GLY A 73 -8.26 3.36 12.39
CA GLY A 73 -6.94 2.76 12.40
C GLY A 73 -6.26 2.84 11.03
N ALA A 74 -4.96 2.62 11.02
CA ALA A 74 -4.16 2.63 9.80
C ALA A 74 -4.35 1.35 8.99
N CYS A 75 -4.25 1.49 7.69
CA CYS A 75 -4.41 0.39 6.74
C CYS A 75 -3.36 -0.71 6.98
N PHE A 76 -3.80 -1.97 7.13
CA PHE A 76 -2.99 -3.14 7.50
C PHE A 76 -2.25 -3.02 8.85
N GLN A 77 -2.67 -2.12 9.72
CA GLN A 77 -2.13 -1.92 11.07
C GLN A 77 -3.24 -2.20 12.11
N ASP A 78 -3.82 -3.39 12.05
CA ASP A 78 -4.88 -3.81 12.97
C ASP A 78 -4.35 -4.14 14.37
N GLY A 79 -3.07 -4.50 14.49
CA GLY A 79 -2.44 -4.86 15.75
C GLY A 79 -2.16 -3.67 16.66
N ILE A 80 -2.51 -3.80 17.95
CA ILE A 80 -2.32 -2.75 18.97
C ILE A 80 -0.88 -2.31 19.16
N ALA A 81 0.08 -3.17 18.86
CA ALA A 81 1.50 -2.87 18.95
C ALA A 81 1.95 -1.73 18.03
N ALA A 82 1.15 -1.40 17.01
CA ALA A 82 1.42 -0.30 16.09
C ALA A 82 0.90 1.07 16.58
N TYR A 83 0.30 1.15 17.77
CA TYR A 83 -0.34 2.36 18.25
C TYR A 83 0.22 2.83 19.62
N PRO A 84 0.14 4.14 19.92
CA PRO A 84 0.58 4.67 21.20
C PRO A 84 -0.30 4.19 22.36
N ASP A 85 0.28 4.19 23.57
CA ASP A 85 -0.34 3.66 24.77
C ASP A 85 -1.74 4.19 25.10
N PRO A 86 -2.08 5.48 24.89
CA PRO A 86 -3.42 5.98 25.18
C PRO A 86 -4.55 5.29 24.42
N PHE A 87 -4.24 4.62 23.30
CA PHE A 87 -5.21 3.89 22.48
C PHE A 87 -5.29 2.41 22.79
N VAL A 88 -4.54 1.94 23.79
CA VAL A 88 -4.43 0.53 24.14
C VAL A 88 -4.83 0.35 25.59
N SER A 89 -5.84 -0.48 25.85
CA SER A 89 -6.20 -0.84 27.23
C SER A 89 -5.57 -2.17 27.63
N ALA A 90 -5.35 -2.36 28.93
CA ALA A 90 -4.72 -3.56 29.46
C ALA A 90 -5.58 -4.86 29.31
N ASP A 91 -6.87 -4.71 29.04
CA ASP A 91 -7.83 -5.84 29.01
C ASP A 91 -8.14 -6.33 27.61
N SER A 92 -7.29 -6.06 26.68
CA SER A 92 -7.64 -6.08 25.28
C SER A 92 -6.92 -7.18 24.52
N GLY A 93 -7.60 -7.74 23.54
CA GLY A 93 -7.00 -8.63 22.55
C GLY A 93 -5.97 -7.91 21.65
N SER A 94 -5.53 -8.58 20.60
CA SER A 94 -4.48 -8.08 19.72
C SER A 94 -4.89 -6.92 18.80
N GLY A 95 -6.19 -6.71 18.57
CA GLY A 95 -6.68 -5.75 17.57
C GLY A 95 -7.03 -4.37 18.15
N ILE A 96 -6.61 -3.31 17.47
CA ILE A 96 -6.86 -1.91 17.91
C ILE A 96 -8.35 -1.60 18.11
N LEU A 97 -9.24 -2.14 17.30
CA LEU A 97 -10.66 -1.87 17.41
C LEU A 97 -11.37 -2.71 18.45
N HIS A 98 -10.80 -3.83 18.85
CA HIS A 98 -11.35 -4.64 19.94
C HIS A 98 -11.45 -3.88 21.25
N HIS A 99 -10.50 -3.03 21.52
CA HIS A 99 -10.43 -2.24 22.74
C HIS A 99 -11.59 -1.28 22.93
N LEU A 100 -12.10 -0.76 21.85
CA LEU A 100 -13.08 0.32 21.87
C LEU A 100 -14.50 -0.21 21.77
N ARG A 101 -14.66 -1.42 21.24
CA ARG A 101 -15.97 -2.02 21.03
C ARG A 101 -16.54 -2.70 22.24
N ASN A 102 -15.71 -3.24 23.11
CA ASN A 102 -16.23 -4.17 24.09
C ASN A 102 -15.40 -4.29 25.36
N PRO A 103 -15.70 -3.47 26.34
CA PRO A 103 -15.25 -3.77 27.70
C PRO A 103 -16.01 -4.96 28.34
N ARG A 104 -16.87 -5.70 27.63
CA ARG A 104 -17.70 -6.77 28.21
C ARG A 104 -17.85 -8.00 27.31
N PRO A 105 -17.69 -9.23 27.87
CA PRO A 105 -17.97 -10.45 27.13
C PRO A 105 -19.43 -10.46 26.63
N GLY A 106 -19.65 -10.68 25.34
CA GLY A 106 -20.93 -11.07 24.78
C GLY A 106 -21.71 -10.09 23.92
N GLY A 107 -21.13 -8.98 23.45
CA GLY A 107 -21.91 -8.15 22.56
C GLY A 107 -21.18 -6.95 21.97
N ALA A 108 -20.71 -7.09 20.74
CA ALA A 108 -20.29 -5.94 19.96
C ALA A 108 -21.50 -5.02 19.72
N LYS A 109 -21.54 -3.88 20.38
CA LYS A 109 -22.49 -2.81 20.02
C LYS A 109 -21.84 -1.96 18.94
N PRO A 110 -22.55 -1.58 17.88
CA PRO A 110 -22.05 -0.59 16.94
C PRO A 110 -21.66 0.68 17.71
N PHE A 111 -20.57 1.32 17.30
CA PHE A 111 -20.22 2.63 17.84
C PHE A 111 -21.35 3.61 17.55
N PRO A 112 -21.72 4.48 18.50
CA PRO A 112 -22.54 5.61 18.14
C PRO A 112 -21.82 6.45 17.08
N LYS A 113 -22.57 7.11 16.22
CA LYS A 113 -22.01 8.00 15.19
C LYS A 113 -20.96 8.94 15.79
N GLY A 114 -19.73 8.89 15.27
CA GLY A 114 -18.58 9.66 15.78
C GLY A 114 -18.02 9.19 17.13
N GLY A 115 -18.50 8.08 17.68
CA GLY A 115 -18.10 7.56 19.00
C GLY A 115 -17.00 6.51 19.00
N GLY A 116 -16.33 6.28 17.88
CA GLY A 116 -15.20 5.34 17.78
C GLY A 116 -13.85 5.96 18.17
N ILE A 117 -12.77 5.38 17.65
CA ILE A 117 -11.41 5.92 17.80
C ILE A 117 -11.35 7.35 17.25
N SER A 118 -10.77 8.27 18.04
CA SER A 118 -10.59 9.67 17.60
C SER A 118 -9.44 9.84 16.62
N LEU A 119 -8.48 8.89 16.60
CA LEU A 119 -7.30 8.97 15.75
C LEU A 119 -7.62 8.93 14.25
N LYS A 120 -6.76 9.56 13.47
CA LYS A 120 -6.83 9.61 12.01
C LYS A 120 -5.48 9.20 11.46
N ALA A 121 -5.45 8.11 10.68
CA ALA A 121 -4.22 7.59 10.10
C ALA A 121 -3.99 8.13 8.68
N LEU A 122 -2.73 8.29 8.31
CA LEU A 122 -2.33 8.78 6.99
C LEU A 122 -2.79 7.84 5.87
N SER A 123 -2.46 6.53 5.99
CA SER A 123 -2.81 5.53 4.98
C SER A 123 -4.29 5.44 4.71
N THR A 124 -5.10 5.41 5.77
CA THR A 124 -6.56 5.30 5.68
C THR A 124 -7.17 6.52 5.00
N ASN A 125 -6.72 7.74 5.32
CA ASN A 125 -7.18 8.93 4.63
C ASN A 125 -6.76 8.99 3.15
N CYS A 126 -5.56 8.52 2.83
CA CYS A 126 -5.13 8.35 1.45
C CYS A 126 -5.96 7.30 0.70
N LEU A 127 -6.38 6.24 1.39
CA LEU A 127 -7.23 5.20 0.81
C LEU A 127 -8.63 5.72 0.48
N TYR A 128 -9.28 6.48 1.37
CA TYR A 128 -10.56 7.14 1.07
C TYR A 128 -10.46 8.08 -0.13
N LEU A 129 -9.36 8.84 -0.21
CA LEU A 129 -9.09 9.69 -1.37
C LEU A 129 -9.05 8.90 -2.68
N GLU A 130 -8.37 7.76 -2.69
CA GLU A 130 -8.26 6.92 -3.89
C GLU A 130 -9.60 6.24 -4.22
N ALA A 131 -10.37 5.83 -3.21
CA ALA A 131 -11.70 5.27 -3.43
C ALA A 131 -12.66 6.26 -4.13
N TYR A 132 -12.63 7.55 -3.76
CA TYR A 132 -13.37 8.59 -4.49
C TYR A 132 -12.91 8.73 -5.94
N ARG A 133 -11.60 8.67 -6.19
CA ARG A 133 -11.06 8.73 -7.56
C ARG A 133 -11.48 7.54 -8.39
N ILE A 134 -11.43 6.35 -7.80
CA ILE A 134 -11.87 5.10 -8.44
C ILE A 134 -13.35 5.19 -8.78
N ALA A 135 -14.20 5.67 -7.86
CA ALA A 135 -15.62 5.89 -8.14
C ALA A 135 -15.82 6.82 -9.34
N ASP A 136 -15.10 7.94 -9.41
CA ASP A 136 -15.19 8.86 -10.57
C ASP A 136 -14.59 8.26 -11.86
N GLN A 137 -13.58 7.39 -11.79
CA GLN A 137 -13.06 6.64 -12.94
C GLN A 137 -14.09 5.62 -13.44
N MET A 138 -14.72 4.86 -12.54
CA MET A 138 -15.79 3.93 -12.88
C MET A 138 -17.00 4.65 -13.49
N ARG A 139 -17.40 5.81 -12.93
CA ARG A 139 -18.43 6.65 -13.52
C ARG A 139 -18.08 7.07 -14.95
N HIS A 140 -16.84 7.49 -15.18
CA HIS A 140 -16.36 7.85 -16.53
C HIS A 140 -16.47 6.70 -17.52
N GLU A 141 -16.05 5.49 -17.14
CA GLU A 141 -16.15 4.30 -18.00
C GLU A 141 -17.61 3.93 -18.29
N LEU A 142 -18.52 4.15 -17.36
CA LEU A 142 -19.96 3.96 -17.51
C LEU A 142 -20.69 5.15 -18.16
N GLN A 143 -19.95 6.15 -18.64
CA GLN A 143 -20.48 7.38 -19.25
C GLN A 143 -21.39 8.19 -18.33
N LEU A 144 -21.13 8.11 -17.03
CA LEU A 144 -21.81 8.89 -16.00
C LEU A 144 -20.99 10.15 -15.64
N PRO A 145 -21.63 11.26 -15.24
CA PRO A 145 -20.92 12.45 -14.82
C PRO A 145 -20.11 12.18 -13.54
N LYS A 146 -18.93 12.78 -13.41
CA LYS A 146 -18.14 12.76 -12.18
C LYS A 146 -18.93 13.39 -11.03
N ARG A 147 -18.69 12.90 -9.81
CA ARG A 147 -19.46 13.29 -8.62
C ARG A 147 -18.58 13.77 -7.46
N HIS A 148 -17.32 13.35 -7.43
CA HIS A 148 -16.45 13.47 -6.26
C HIS A 148 -15.31 14.48 -6.41
N GLU A 149 -15.21 15.22 -7.51
CA GLU A 149 -14.08 16.12 -7.80
C GLU A 149 -13.80 17.15 -6.68
N SER A 150 -14.85 17.71 -6.08
CA SER A 150 -14.71 18.68 -4.98
C SER A 150 -14.15 18.00 -3.72
N LYS A 151 -14.69 16.83 -3.34
CA LYS A 151 -14.24 16.04 -2.19
C LYS A 151 -12.78 15.61 -2.36
N ILE A 152 -12.43 15.11 -3.55
CA ILE A 152 -11.05 14.72 -3.90
C ILE A 152 -10.08 15.88 -3.69
N ARG A 153 -10.40 17.06 -4.22
CA ARG A 153 -9.56 18.25 -4.10
C ARG A 153 -9.38 18.69 -2.65
N THR A 154 -10.49 18.76 -1.90
CA THR A 154 -10.46 19.14 -0.48
C THR A 154 -9.65 18.14 0.34
N LEU A 155 -9.86 16.84 0.13
CA LEU A 155 -9.19 15.79 0.89
C LEU A 155 -7.69 15.76 0.62
N VAL A 156 -7.24 15.92 -0.65
CA VAL A 156 -5.81 16.07 -0.97
C VAL A 156 -5.18 17.21 -0.18
N GLN A 157 -5.80 18.39 -0.22
CA GLN A 157 -5.28 19.58 0.46
C GLN A 157 -5.26 19.38 1.98
N THR A 158 -6.30 18.79 2.53
CA THR A 158 -6.42 18.57 3.98
C THR A 158 -5.40 17.54 4.46
N ILE A 159 -5.25 16.39 3.77
CA ILE A 159 -4.23 15.40 4.12
C ILE A 159 -2.85 16.05 4.08
N HIS A 160 -2.51 16.74 2.99
CA HIS A 160 -1.20 17.38 2.90
C HIS A 160 -0.99 18.39 4.03
N ARG A 161 -1.91 19.30 4.26
CA ARG A 161 -1.79 20.35 5.29
C ARG A 161 -1.67 19.78 6.71
N ARG A 162 -2.40 18.71 7.02
CA ARG A 162 -2.50 18.17 8.39
C ARG A 162 -1.39 17.18 8.73
N PHE A 163 -0.97 16.39 7.77
CA PHE A 163 0.03 15.33 8.02
C PHE A 163 1.45 15.72 7.66
N TYR A 164 1.68 16.65 6.74
CA TYR A 164 3.02 17.01 6.31
C TYR A 164 3.84 17.69 7.40
N LEU A 165 5.10 17.26 7.53
CA LEU A 165 6.11 17.78 8.46
C LEU A 165 7.18 18.54 7.67
N PRO A 166 7.14 19.89 7.60
CA PRO A 166 8.09 20.66 6.81
C PRO A 166 9.54 20.49 7.25
N ALA A 167 9.78 20.29 8.56
CA ALA A 167 11.11 20.13 9.11
C ALA A 167 11.82 18.89 8.54
N THR A 168 11.16 17.74 8.59
CA THR A 168 11.70 16.46 8.14
C THR A 168 11.47 16.22 6.64
N GLY A 169 10.38 16.75 6.08
CA GLY A 169 9.94 16.48 4.70
C GLY A 169 9.11 15.21 4.57
N THR A 170 8.69 14.64 5.68
CA THR A 170 7.87 13.43 5.78
C THR A 170 6.43 13.76 6.14
N TYR A 171 5.62 12.74 6.36
CA TYR A 171 4.26 12.85 6.86
C TYR A 171 4.17 12.09 8.19
N ARG A 172 3.44 12.64 9.16
CA ARG A 172 3.19 11.97 10.42
C ARG A 172 2.27 10.76 10.22
N TYR A 173 2.41 9.78 11.07
CA TYR A 173 1.62 8.55 11.06
C TYR A 173 0.16 8.80 11.41
N LEU A 174 -0.07 9.42 12.56
CA LEU A 174 -1.38 9.63 13.16
C LEU A 174 -1.65 11.10 13.46
N LEU A 175 -2.92 11.47 13.50
CA LEU A 175 -3.40 12.71 14.09
C LEU A 175 -4.30 12.37 15.27
N ASP A 176 -3.87 12.77 16.46
CA ASP A 176 -4.69 12.81 17.65
C ASP A 176 -4.10 13.85 18.61
N ALA A 177 -4.97 14.54 19.37
CA ALA A 177 -4.54 15.52 20.35
C ALA A 177 -3.86 14.90 21.58
N ALA A 178 -4.03 13.60 21.81
CA ALA A 178 -3.52 12.90 22.98
C ALA A 178 -2.13 12.26 22.77
N ASP A 179 -1.62 12.16 21.54
CA ASP A 179 -0.31 11.57 21.28
C ASP A 179 0.76 12.66 21.06
N PRO A 180 1.72 12.81 21.99
CA PRO A 180 2.85 13.72 21.81
C PRO A 180 3.89 13.22 20.79
N CYS A 181 3.86 11.93 20.39
CA CYS A 181 4.83 11.31 19.50
C CYS A 181 4.34 11.19 18.04
N LEU A 182 3.69 12.21 17.53
CA LEU A 182 3.01 12.26 16.22
C LEU A 182 3.95 12.16 15.00
N GLU A 183 5.26 12.14 15.19
CA GLU A 183 6.24 12.25 14.09
C GLU A 183 6.74 10.90 13.57
N ARG A 184 6.15 9.79 14.02
CA ARG A 184 6.50 8.47 13.47
C ARG A 184 6.14 8.37 12.01
N GLN A 185 7.00 7.63 11.29
CA GLN A 185 6.76 7.25 9.91
C GLN A 185 5.79 6.07 9.85
N GLU A 186 4.79 6.15 9.00
CA GLU A 186 4.01 5.00 8.56
C GLU A 186 4.46 4.63 7.15
N GLY A 187 5.06 3.44 6.97
CA GLY A 187 5.58 3.00 5.67
C GLY A 187 4.51 3.00 4.58
N LEU A 188 3.36 2.40 4.87
CA LEU A 188 2.23 2.35 3.92
C LEU A 188 1.61 3.73 3.70
N GLY A 189 1.53 4.56 4.74
CA GLY A 189 1.03 5.93 4.63
C GLY A 189 1.87 6.78 3.69
N HIS A 190 3.20 6.69 3.78
CA HIS A 190 4.11 7.36 2.85
C HIS A 190 3.99 6.82 1.43
N ALA A 191 3.88 5.48 1.29
CA ALA A 191 3.64 4.85 0.00
C ALA A 191 2.34 5.37 -0.64
N PHE A 192 1.23 5.38 0.08
CA PHE A 192 -0.06 5.85 -0.43
C PHE A 192 -0.07 7.35 -0.68
N ALA A 193 0.55 8.17 0.18
CA ALA A 193 0.64 9.62 -0.05
C ALA A 193 1.37 9.95 -1.36
N LEU A 194 2.43 9.21 -1.68
CA LEU A 194 3.17 9.37 -2.94
C LEU A 194 2.41 8.77 -4.13
N LEU A 195 1.91 7.53 -4.00
CA LEU A 195 1.19 6.79 -5.05
C LEU A 195 -0.10 7.51 -5.46
N PHE A 196 -0.88 7.94 -4.47
CA PHE A 196 -2.15 8.63 -4.67
C PHE A 196 -2.00 10.15 -4.78
N ARG A 197 -0.78 10.63 -5.08
CA ARG A 197 -0.51 12.03 -5.45
C ARG A 197 -1.00 13.06 -4.42
N VAL A 198 -0.87 12.75 -3.15
CA VAL A 198 -1.01 13.73 -2.06
C VAL A 198 0.25 14.60 -1.98
N VAL A 199 1.41 13.99 -2.21
CA VAL A 199 2.72 14.67 -2.19
C VAL A 199 2.87 15.57 -3.42
N PRO A 200 3.02 16.91 -3.24
CA PRO A 200 3.27 17.83 -4.33
C PRO A 200 4.54 17.44 -5.12
N PRO A 201 4.59 17.66 -6.44
CA PRO A 201 5.73 17.25 -7.27
C PRO A 201 7.10 17.74 -6.76
N HIS A 202 7.20 18.99 -6.29
CA HIS A 202 8.43 19.58 -5.79
C HIS A 202 8.90 19.01 -4.44
N LEU A 203 8.07 18.29 -3.72
CA LEU A 203 8.41 17.65 -2.43
C LEU A 203 8.74 16.16 -2.55
N ARG A 204 8.51 15.53 -3.70
CA ARG A 204 8.69 14.08 -3.87
C ARG A 204 10.11 13.62 -3.58
N GLN A 205 11.11 14.31 -4.13
CA GLN A 205 12.52 13.98 -3.87
C GLN A 205 12.86 14.10 -2.38
N LYS A 206 12.38 15.17 -1.73
CA LYS A 206 12.60 15.37 -0.29
C LYS A 206 11.99 14.23 0.52
N LEU A 207 10.75 13.82 0.21
CA LEU A 207 10.11 12.69 0.85
C LEU A 207 10.90 11.39 0.66
N VAL A 208 11.26 11.05 -0.58
CA VAL A 208 11.97 9.81 -0.90
C VAL A 208 13.31 9.73 -0.16
N ASN A 209 14.02 10.85 -0.07
CA ASN A 209 15.28 10.93 0.66
C ASN A 209 15.10 10.84 2.19
N ALA A 210 13.96 11.28 2.71
CA ALA A 210 13.71 11.34 4.16
C ALA A 210 13.07 10.06 4.73
N VAL A 211 12.40 9.25 3.89
CA VAL A 211 11.79 8.00 4.32
C VAL A 211 12.86 7.01 4.77
N HIS A 212 12.74 6.56 6.03
CA HIS A 212 13.63 5.57 6.59
C HIS A 212 13.33 4.18 6.01
N THR A 213 14.36 3.52 5.52
CA THR A 213 14.32 2.11 5.10
C THR A 213 15.48 1.37 5.77
N THR A 214 15.29 0.09 6.05
CA THR A 214 16.34 -0.78 6.58
C THR A 214 17.07 -1.53 5.45
N ALA A 215 18.09 -2.31 5.80
CA ALA A 215 18.72 -3.20 4.85
C ALA A 215 17.75 -4.22 4.21
N HIS A 216 16.66 -4.54 4.90
CA HIS A 216 15.70 -5.57 4.52
C HIS A 216 14.36 -5.02 4.00
N GLY A 217 14.14 -3.71 3.99
CA GLY A 217 12.96 -3.09 3.40
C GLY A 217 12.41 -1.90 4.20
N LEU A 218 11.20 -1.48 3.83
CA LEU A 218 10.47 -0.39 4.46
C LEU A 218 9.71 -0.89 5.69
N PRO A 219 10.00 -0.38 6.92
CA PRO A 219 9.27 -0.78 8.12
C PRO A 219 7.84 -0.22 8.13
N CYS A 220 6.92 -0.95 8.78
CA CYS A 220 5.53 -0.53 8.93
C CYS A 220 5.42 0.80 9.66
N VAL A 221 6.01 0.88 10.86
CA VAL A 221 6.08 2.11 11.67
C VAL A 221 7.53 2.32 12.11
N TRP A 222 8.04 3.56 12.00
CA TRP A 222 9.39 3.90 12.42
C TRP A 222 9.48 5.31 13.01
N PRO A 223 10.23 5.52 14.11
CA PRO A 223 10.76 4.49 15.03
C PRO A 223 9.65 3.61 15.59
N GLN A 224 10.00 2.39 16.01
CA GLN A 224 9.03 1.49 16.65
C GLN A 224 8.50 2.06 17.97
N TYR A 225 7.31 1.63 18.36
CA TYR A 225 6.82 1.84 19.71
C TYR A 225 7.55 0.91 20.69
N GLU A 226 7.84 1.39 21.89
CA GLU A 226 8.59 0.63 22.90
C GLU A 226 7.77 -0.49 23.56
N ARG A 227 6.44 -0.43 23.43
CA ARG A 227 5.57 -1.48 23.94
C ARG A 227 5.98 -2.83 23.36
N TYR A 228 6.20 -3.81 24.22
CA TYR A 228 6.68 -5.16 23.91
C TYR A 228 8.10 -5.24 23.34
N ALA A 229 8.81 -4.16 23.19
CA ALA A 229 10.11 -4.06 22.53
C ALA A 229 11.19 -3.48 23.46
N GLY A 230 11.11 -3.74 24.78
CA GLY A 230 12.04 -3.22 25.78
C GLY A 230 13.47 -3.79 25.73
N THR A 231 13.76 -4.72 24.82
CA THR A 231 15.08 -5.34 24.63
C THR A 231 15.61 -5.04 23.23
N PRO A 232 16.89 -4.67 23.06
CA PRO A 232 17.49 -4.48 21.75
C PRO A 232 17.32 -5.71 20.86
N GLY A 233 16.96 -5.51 19.56
CA GLY A 233 16.67 -6.57 18.62
C GLY A 233 15.29 -7.25 18.79
N VAL A 234 14.47 -6.78 19.72
CA VAL A 234 13.08 -7.23 19.86
C VAL A 234 12.14 -6.19 19.26
N TYR A 235 11.27 -6.63 18.39
CA TYR A 235 10.32 -5.77 17.69
C TYR A 235 8.89 -6.20 17.97
N ALA A 236 8.01 -5.22 18.13
CA ALA A 236 6.58 -5.47 18.27
C ALA A 236 5.92 -5.66 16.89
N ARG A 237 4.89 -6.53 16.85
CA ARG A 237 4.12 -6.78 15.63
C ARG A 237 3.51 -5.48 15.10
N HIS A 238 3.57 -5.24 13.79
CA HIS A 238 3.18 -4.00 13.12
C HIS A 238 3.98 -2.74 13.54
N SER A 239 5.05 -2.89 14.31
CA SER A 239 5.85 -1.75 14.78
C SER A 239 7.34 -2.03 14.54
N GLY A 240 7.93 -1.38 13.57
CA GLY A 240 9.33 -1.55 13.16
C GLY A 240 9.60 -2.71 12.21
N LEU A 241 8.67 -3.65 12.03
CA LEU A 241 8.83 -4.84 11.21
C LEU A 241 8.64 -4.57 9.70
N ILE A 242 9.20 -5.46 8.89
CA ILE A 242 9.09 -5.43 7.43
C ILE A 242 7.95 -6.34 6.99
N TRP A 243 6.92 -5.73 6.40
CA TRP A 243 5.81 -6.42 5.76
C TRP A 243 5.93 -6.25 4.26
N PRO A 244 6.12 -7.32 3.47
CA PRO A 244 6.42 -7.22 2.04
C PRO A 244 5.42 -6.42 1.21
N GLN A 245 4.12 -6.48 1.53
CA GLN A 245 3.10 -5.69 0.83
C GLN A 245 3.27 -4.17 1.03
N VAL A 246 3.83 -3.73 2.16
CA VAL A 246 4.15 -2.32 2.39
C VAL A 246 5.28 -1.89 1.47
N GLY A 247 6.33 -2.72 1.35
CA GLY A 247 7.42 -2.52 0.39
C GLY A 247 6.94 -2.51 -1.07
N ALA A 248 5.99 -3.39 -1.42
CA ALA A 248 5.41 -3.41 -2.77
C ALA A 248 4.64 -2.13 -3.10
N ALA A 249 3.83 -1.62 -2.17
CA ALA A 249 3.14 -0.35 -2.34
C ALA A 249 4.13 0.82 -2.49
N TRP A 250 5.23 0.81 -1.73
CA TRP A 250 6.30 1.79 -1.83
C TRP A 250 7.00 1.74 -3.19
N CYS A 251 7.34 0.56 -3.70
CA CYS A 251 7.91 0.39 -5.04
C CYS A 251 6.99 0.95 -6.13
N CYS A 252 5.69 0.65 -6.08
CA CYS A 252 4.73 1.22 -7.02
C CYS A 252 4.70 2.74 -6.95
N ALA A 253 4.76 3.32 -5.75
CA ALA A 253 4.81 4.75 -5.53
C ALA A 253 6.09 5.38 -6.10
N LEU A 254 7.24 4.77 -5.85
CA LEU A 254 8.54 5.20 -6.38
C LEU A 254 8.55 5.18 -7.91
N VAL A 255 8.12 4.08 -8.54
CA VAL A 255 8.03 4.00 -10.02
C VAL A 255 7.09 5.07 -10.57
N GLY A 256 5.92 5.24 -9.96
CA GLY A 256 4.94 6.25 -10.36
C GLY A 256 5.43 7.69 -10.22
N ALA A 257 6.40 7.95 -9.34
CA ALA A 257 7.03 9.23 -9.10
C ALA A 257 8.35 9.45 -9.86
N GLY A 258 8.86 8.43 -10.57
CA GLY A 258 10.08 8.49 -11.37
C GLY A 258 11.36 7.98 -10.69
N PHE A 259 11.27 7.40 -9.50
CA PHE A 259 12.38 6.88 -8.68
C PHE A 259 12.56 5.37 -8.87
N ARG A 260 12.86 4.97 -10.10
CA ARG A 260 12.87 3.55 -10.47
C ARG A 260 14.09 2.80 -9.91
N ASN A 261 15.23 3.45 -9.74
CA ASN A 261 16.41 2.84 -9.14
C ASN A 261 16.17 2.50 -7.65
N GLU A 262 15.54 3.42 -6.93
CA GLU A 262 15.15 3.21 -5.54
C GLU A 262 14.14 2.07 -5.41
N ALA A 263 13.17 1.99 -6.34
CA ALA A 263 12.23 0.88 -6.40
C ALA A 263 12.93 -0.46 -6.70
N TRP A 264 13.97 -0.46 -7.54
CA TRP A 264 14.75 -1.66 -7.81
C TRP A 264 15.54 -2.12 -6.58
N CYS A 265 16.11 -1.20 -5.81
CA CYS A 265 16.76 -1.53 -4.53
C CYS A 265 15.78 -2.24 -3.58
N GLU A 266 14.57 -1.72 -3.41
CA GLU A 266 13.55 -2.37 -2.56
C GLU A 266 13.10 -3.73 -3.12
N THR A 267 12.97 -3.85 -4.44
CA THR A 267 12.62 -5.13 -5.09
C THR A 267 13.69 -6.20 -4.84
N ARG A 268 14.95 -5.83 -4.92
CA ARG A 268 16.08 -6.74 -4.63
C ARG A 268 16.09 -7.20 -3.19
N LYS A 269 15.85 -6.32 -2.22
CA LYS A 269 15.78 -6.70 -0.80
C LYS A 269 14.77 -7.84 -0.57
N LEU A 270 13.56 -7.73 -1.15
CA LEU A 270 12.56 -8.78 -1.01
C LEU A 270 12.96 -10.08 -1.75
N ALA A 271 13.60 -9.96 -2.90
CA ALA A 271 14.13 -11.13 -3.61
C ALA A 271 15.22 -11.85 -2.79
N GLU A 272 16.11 -11.10 -2.17
CA GLU A 272 17.18 -11.63 -1.30
C GLU A 272 16.57 -12.36 -0.10
N LEU A 273 15.60 -11.75 0.60
CA LEU A 273 14.88 -12.38 1.71
C LEU A 273 14.20 -13.70 1.29
N ALA A 274 13.52 -13.70 0.15
CA ALA A 274 12.82 -14.89 -0.33
C ALA A 274 13.78 -15.99 -0.84
N SER A 275 15.01 -15.65 -1.21
CA SER A 275 16.00 -16.60 -1.71
C SER A 275 16.61 -17.50 -0.63
N GLU A 276 16.56 -17.10 0.64
CA GLU A 276 17.12 -17.84 1.76
C GLU A 276 16.51 -19.24 1.91
N ASP A 277 15.22 -19.37 1.69
CA ASP A 277 14.47 -20.64 1.82
C ASP A 277 13.50 -20.90 0.66
N ASN A 278 13.59 -20.11 -0.43
CA ASN A 278 12.75 -20.17 -1.62
C ASN A 278 11.26 -19.96 -1.33
N MET A 279 10.93 -19.09 -0.38
CA MET A 279 9.55 -18.73 -0.08
C MET A 279 9.40 -17.27 0.38
N PHE A 280 8.17 -16.77 0.30
CA PHE A 280 7.80 -15.48 0.84
C PHE A 280 7.14 -15.66 2.20
N HIS A 281 7.70 -15.04 3.23
CA HIS A 281 7.10 -14.97 4.55
C HIS A 281 6.23 -13.73 4.73
N GLU A 282 5.37 -13.78 5.72
CA GLU A 282 4.46 -12.69 6.06
C GLU A 282 5.20 -11.44 6.53
N ILE A 283 6.19 -11.63 7.42
CA ILE A 283 6.89 -10.57 8.14
C ILE A 283 8.35 -10.95 8.30
N TYR A 284 9.23 -9.96 8.23
CA TYR A 284 10.67 -10.12 8.44
C TYR A 284 11.20 -9.14 9.50
N HIS A 285 12.23 -9.59 10.19
CA HIS A 285 12.96 -8.79 11.16
C HIS A 285 13.77 -7.68 10.44
N PRO A 286 13.70 -6.41 10.89
CA PRO A 286 14.28 -5.29 10.15
C PRO A 286 15.80 -5.25 10.13
N GLU A 287 16.48 -5.86 11.13
CA GLU A 287 17.94 -5.88 11.24
C GLU A 287 18.57 -7.15 10.68
N THR A 288 17.91 -8.30 10.85
CA THR A 288 18.50 -9.59 10.49
C THR A 288 17.92 -10.22 9.23
N GLY A 289 16.74 -9.76 8.78
CA GLY A 289 16.06 -10.33 7.62
C GLY A 289 15.41 -11.70 7.86
N VAL A 290 15.51 -12.28 9.04
CA VAL A 290 14.87 -13.58 9.32
C VAL A 290 13.35 -13.44 9.44
N PRO A 291 12.56 -14.49 9.12
CA PRO A 291 11.14 -14.51 9.38
C PRO A 291 10.85 -14.27 10.88
N TYR A 292 10.02 -13.27 11.19
CA TYR A 292 9.78 -12.85 12.57
C TYR A 292 8.43 -12.17 12.69
N GLY A 293 7.51 -12.77 13.45
CA GLY A 293 6.13 -12.31 13.57
C GLY A 293 5.91 -11.15 14.55
N GLY A 294 6.92 -10.81 15.36
CA GLY A 294 6.87 -9.72 16.33
C GLY A 294 6.16 -10.06 17.64
N MET A 295 6.43 -9.24 18.64
CA MET A 295 5.81 -9.35 19.98
C MET A 295 4.45 -8.67 19.98
N GLN A 296 3.44 -9.34 20.50
CA GLN A 296 2.09 -8.79 20.70
C GLN A 296 1.32 -9.59 21.74
N GLU A 297 0.29 -8.98 22.33
CA GLU A 297 -0.65 -9.68 23.21
C GLU A 297 -1.46 -10.73 22.45
N ASP A 298 -1.71 -11.86 23.11
CA ASP A 298 -2.53 -12.97 22.64
C ASP A 298 -3.68 -13.24 23.62
N GLY A 299 -4.40 -12.21 23.97
CA GLY A 299 -5.44 -12.23 24.97
C GLY A 299 -4.90 -12.21 26.42
N VAL A 300 -5.82 -12.03 27.37
CA VAL A 300 -5.48 -11.92 28.81
C VAL A 300 -4.85 -13.21 29.34
N GLU A 301 -5.27 -14.37 28.82
CA GLU A 301 -4.82 -15.68 29.31
C GLU A 301 -3.41 -16.05 28.85
N ASN A 302 -3.01 -15.63 27.64
CA ASN A 302 -1.72 -16.00 27.05
C ASN A 302 -0.65 -14.92 27.20
N GLY A 303 -1.04 -13.70 27.58
CA GLY A 303 -0.13 -12.57 27.76
C GLY A 303 0.56 -12.14 26.47
N VAL A 304 1.75 -11.56 26.62
CA VAL A 304 2.58 -11.11 25.49
C VAL A 304 3.47 -12.25 25.03
N ARG A 305 3.43 -12.55 23.73
CA ARG A 305 4.29 -13.57 23.13
C ARG A 305 4.82 -13.12 21.77
N GLN A 306 5.85 -13.80 21.30
CA GLN A 306 6.30 -13.67 19.93
C GLN A 306 5.37 -14.46 19.01
N TRP A 307 4.82 -13.79 18.01
CA TRP A 307 4.02 -14.40 16.97
C TRP A 307 4.91 -15.01 15.88
N GLU A 308 4.40 -15.99 15.18
CA GLU A 308 5.06 -16.54 14.01
C GLU A 308 4.85 -15.65 12.78
N SER A 309 5.82 -15.66 11.89
CA SER A 309 5.67 -15.14 10.52
C SER A 309 5.14 -16.26 9.64
N CYS A 310 3.95 -16.09 9.08
CA CYS A 310 3.33 -17.12 8.25
C CYS A 310 4.18 -17.39 6.98
N PRO A 311 4.60 -18.64 6.73
CA PRO A 311 5.33 -18.99 5.51
C PRO A 311 4.38 -19.06 4.30
N ARG A 312 4.96 -18.99 3.09
CA ARG A 312 4.24 -19.08 1.79
C ARG A 312 3.11 -18.04 1.69
N GLN A 313 3.41 -16.82 2.08
CA GLN A 313 2.42 -15.75 2.17
C GLN A 313 2.06 -15.20 0.78
N THR A 314 0.78 -15.34 0.42
CA THR A 314 0.29 -14.97 -0.91
C THR A 314 0.42 -13.48 -1.22
N TRP A 315 0.12 -12.60 -0.27
CA TRP A 315 0.26 -11.15 -0.50
C TRP A 315 1.72 -10.70 -0.66
N ALA A 316 2.67 -11.36 0.01
CA ALA A 316 4.09 -11.09 -0.18
C ALA A 316 4.54 -11.50 -1.59
N ALA A 317 4.14 -12.69 -2.06
CA ALA A 317 4.40 -13.16 -3.41
C ALA A 317 3.73 -12.28 -4.48
N ALA A 318 2.45 -11.91 -4.28
CA ALA A 318 1.73 -11.01 -5.17
C ALA A 318 2.36 -9.62 -5.20
N GLY A 319 2.80 -9.11 -4.05
CA GLY A 319 3.54 -7.85 -3.94
C GLY A 319 4.84 -7.89 -4.73
N TYR A 320 5.63 -8.95 -4.60
CA TYR A 320 6.86 -9.12 -5.37
C TYR A 320 6.60 -9.18 -6.88
N PHE A 321 5.58 -9.92 -7.31
CA PHE A 321 5.18 -9.96 -8.71
C PHE A 321 4.81 -8.57 -9.23
N GLN A 322 4.06 -7.80 -8.45
CA GLN A 322 3.72 -6.42 -8.79
C GLN A 322 4.97 -5.52 -8.90
N MET A 323 5.96 -5.68 -8.00
CA MET A 323 7.24 -4.98 -8.10
C MET A 323 7.93 -5.29 -9.44
N ILE A 324 8.03 -6.55 -9.83
CA ILE A 324 8.64 -6.97 -11.11
C ILE A 324 7.92 -6.33 -12.30
N LEU A 325 6.58 -6.40 -12.34
CA LEU A 325 5.79 -5.81 -13.41
C LEU A 325 6.02 -4.30 -13.54
N GLN A 326 6.06 -3.60 -12.41
CA GLN A 326 6.22 -2.14 -12.39
C GLN A 326 7.66 -1.70 -12.62
N VAL A 327 8.62 -2.37 -11.96
CA VAL A 327 10.02 -1.95 -11.98
C VAL A 327 10.72 -2.38 -13.25
N LEU A 328 10.61 -3.63 -13.67
CA LEU A 328 11.34 -4.12 -14.85
C LEU A 328 10.59 -3.91 -16.15
N PHE A 329 9.31 -4.24 -16.20
CA PHE A 329 8.51 -4.09 -17.43
C PHE A 329 7.90 -2.69 -17.60
N GLY A 330 7.75 -1.93 -16.50
CA GLY A 330 7.07 -0.63 -16.53
C GLY A 330 5.65 -0.76 -17.06
N LEU A 331 5.00 -1.87 -16.71
CA LEU A 331 3.67 -2.23 -17.18
C LEU A 331 2.62 -1.24 -16.65
N ARG A 332 1.86 -0.67 -17.55
CA ARG A 332 0.72 0.17 -17.20
C ARG A 332 -0.50 -0.23 -18.01
N ILE A 333 -1.57 -0.59 -17.29
CA ILE A 333 -2.87 -0.93 -17.85
C ILE A 333 -3.82 0.25 -17.67
N THR A 334 -4.57 0.56 -18.73
CA THR A 334 -5.68 1.51 -18.73
C THR A 334 -6.94 0.82 -19.26
N PRO A 335 -8.14 1.39 -19.14
CA PRO A 335 -9.33 0.80 -19.72
C PRO A 335 -9.22 0.51 -21.24
N LYS A 336 -8.35 1.22 -21.94
CA LYS A 336 -8.26 1.17 -23.42
C LYS A 336 -6.96 0.59 -23.95
N SER A 337 -5.91 0.50 -23.13
CA SER A 337 -4.60 0.13 -23.65
C SER A 337 -3.65 -0.39 -22.58
N LEU A 338 -2.67 -1.16 -23.01
CA LEU A 338 -1.50 -1.54 -22.26
C LEU A 338 -0.27 -0.82 -22.84
N THR A 339 0.59 -0.34 -21.97
CA THR A 339 1.88 0.26 -22.34
C THR A 339 3.00 -0.32 -21.51
N LEU A 340 4.19 -0.35 -22.08
CA LEU A 340 5.41 -0.85 -21.44
C LEU A 340 6.50 0.22 -21.50
N LYS A 341 7.31 0.27 -20.45
CA LYS A 341 8.53 1.07 -20.40
C LYS A 341 9.62 0.22 -19.73
N PRO A 342 10.11 -0.84 -20.41
CA PRO A 342 11.02 -1.78 -19.80
C PRO A 342 12.38 -1.17 -19.53
N VAL A 343 13.07 -1.77 -18.55
CA VAL A 343 14.49 -1.56 -18.25
C VAL A 343 15.12 -2.90 -17.94
N LEU A 344 16.41 -3.05 -18.18
CA LEU A 344 17.15 -4.27 -17.87
C LEU A 344 18.08 -4.01 -16.68
N PRO A 345 18.16 -4.92 -15.69
CA PRO A 345 19.18 -4.86 -14.67
C PRO A 345 20.59 -4.93 -15.28
N GLU A 346 21.57 -4.37 -14.59
CA GLU A 346 22.98 -4.50 -15.00
C GLU A 346 23.37 -5.97 -15.13
N GLY A 347 24.07 -6.31 -16.22
CA GLY A 347 24.49 -7.67 -16.53
C GLY A 347 23.39 -8.56 -17.11
N VAL A 348 22.14 -8.12 -17.14
CA VAL A 348 21.01 -8.85 -17.73
C VAL A 348 20.75 -8.34 -19.15
N THR A 349 20.76 -9.23 -20.13
CA THR A 349 20.54 -8.89 -21.54
C THR A 349 19.14 -9.23 -22.03
N ARG A 350 18.39 -10.04 -21.25
CA ARG A 350 17.06 -10.52 -21.60
C ARG A 350 16.21 -10.80 -20.37
N ILE A 351 14.94 -10.39 -20.40
CA ILE A 351 13.90 -10.78 -19.47
C ILE A 351 12.63 -11.14 -20.24
N GLU A 352 11.84 -12.04 -19.68
CA GLU A 352 10.62 -12.54 -20.36
C GLU A 352 9.48 -12.66 -19.35
N LEU A 353 8.27 -12.39 -19.81
CA LEU A 353 7.03 -12.55 -19.07
C LEU A 353 5.97 -13.15 -20.00
N GLN A 354 5.43 -14.31 -19.63
CA GLN A 354 4.49 -15.05 -20.45
C GLN A 354 3.13 -15.18 -19.79
N GLY A 355 2.08 -15.27 -20.61
CA GLY A 355 0.75 -15.65 -20.18
C GLY A 355 -0.02 -14.60 -19.39
N ILE A 356 0.28 -13.30 -19.55
CA ILE A 356 -0.55 -12.26 -18.95
C ILE A 356 -1.92 -12.30 -19.64
N CYS A 357 -2.97 -12.60 -18.87
CA CYS A 357 -4.33 -12.52 -19.35
C CYS A 357 -4.87 -11.10 -19.14
N TRP A 358 -5.15 -10.40 -20.25
CA TRP A 358 -5.69 -9.04 -20.23
C TRP A 358 -6.87 -8.94 -21.21
N ARG A 359 -8.08 -8.77 -20.69
CA ARG A 359 -9.33 -8.66 -21.47
C ARG A 359 -9.50 -9.80 -22.49
N ASN A 360 -9.32 -11.02 -22.01
CA ASN A 360 -9.34 -12.24 -22.82
C ASN A 360 -8.29 -12.25 -23.96
N THR A 361 -7.23 -11.48 -23.81
CA THR A 361 -6.05 -11.49 -24.69
C THR A 361 -4.88 -12.04 -23.90
N ILE A 362 -4.13 -12.98 -24.43
CA ILE A 362 -2.87 -13.44 -23.83
C ILE A 362 -1.76 -12.53 -24.31
N VAL A 363 -0.94 -12.02 -23.41
CA VAL A 363 0.18 -11.15 -23.75
C VAL A 363 1.47 -11.81 -23.26
N ASN A 364 2.38 -12.09 -24.20
CA ASN A 364 3.74 -12.52 -23.95
C ASN A 364 4.69 -11.36 -24.21
N ILE A 365 5.61 -11.08 -23.30
CA ILE A 365 6.51 -9.94 -23.38
C ILE A 365 7.95 -10.44 -23.31
N LEU A 366 8.72 -10.15 -24.34
CA LEU A 366 10.17 -10.35 -24.37
C LEU A 366 10.84 -8.98 -24.38
N VAL A 367 11.76 -8.76 -23.45
CA VAL A 367 12.60 -7.56 -23.41
C VAL A 367 14.05 -7.98 -23.65
N GLU A 368 14.69 -7.41 -24.64
CA GLU A 368 16.10 -7.66 -24.99
C GLU A 368 16.89 -6.37 -25.04
N GLN A 369 18.20 -6.48 -24.85
CA GLN A 369 19.12 -5.38 -25.06
C GLN A 369 19.13 -4.97 -26.54
N GLY A 370 19.09 -3.67 -26.81
CA GLY A 370 19.16 -3.12 -28.16
C GLY A 370 18.57 -1.73 -28.27
N GLU A 371 18.63 -1.19 -29.49
CA GLU A 371 18.04 0.12 -29.82
C GLU A 371 16.54 0.17 -29.47
N GLU A 372 16.10 1.25 -28.85
CA GLU A 372 14.74 1.40 -28.35
C GLU A 372 13.68 1.18 -29.41
N ARG A 373 12.95 0.10 -29.29
CA ARG A 373 11.75 -0.20 -30.10
C ARG A 373 10.80 -1.17 -29.40
N MET A 374 9.56 -1.08 -29.78
CA MET A 374 8.54 -2.05 -29.37
C MET A 374 7.81 -2.55 -30.62
N LEU A 375 7.72 -3.85 -30.74
CA LEU A 375 6.98 -4.55 -31.80
C LEU A 375 5.88 -5.38 -31.13
N VAL A 376 4.66 -5.33 -31.66
CA VAL A 376 3.57 -6.23 -31.30
C VAL A 376 3.17 -7.01 -32.54
N ASN A 377 3.28 -8.33 -32.48
CA ASN A 377 3.11 -9.21 -33.63
C ASN A 377 3.90 -8.72 -34.87
N GLY A 378 5.15 -8.30 -34.65
CA GLY A 378 6.05 -7.79 -35.69
C GLY A 378 5.82 -6.35 -36.15
N ARG A 379 4.78 -5.65 -35.66
CA ARG A 379 4.46 -4.26 -36.05
C ARG A 379 4.93 -3.27 -35.00
N LYS A 380 5.61 -2.20 -35.43
CA LYS A 380 6.11 -1.13 -34.53
C LYS A 380 4.94 -0.36 -33.90
N THR A 381 4.91 -0.28 -32.57
CA THR A 381 3.91 0.49 -31.82
C THR A 381 4.46 0.86 -30.43
N THR A 382 3.85 1.84 -29.77
CA THR A 382 4.16 2.23 -28.38
C THR A 382 3.02 1.94 -27.42
N ARG A 383 1.89 1.48 -27.97
CA ARG A 383 0.67 1.16 -27.23
C ARG A 383 -0.08 0.09 -27.99
N PHE A 384 -0.70 -0.82 -27.29
CA PHE A 384 -1.56 -1.83 -27.93
C PHE A 384 -2.89 -1.97 -27.16
N GLN A 385 -3.88 -2.46 -27.88
CA GLN A 385 -5.24 -2.69 -27.43
C GLN A 385 -5.47 -4.19 -27.24
N PRO A 386 -6.46 -4.60 -26.42
CA PRO A 386 -6.80 -6.01 -26.30
C PRO A 386 -7.44 -6.52 -27.61
N HIS A 387 -7.11 -7.76 -27.92
CA HIS A 387 -7.70 -8.54 -29.01
C HIS A 387 -8.23 -9.85 -28.41
N PRO A 388 -9.50 -9.88 -27.96
CA PRO A 388 -10.06 -11.04 -27.28
C PRO A 388 -9.93 -12.33 -28.09
N GLY A 389 -9.40 -13.37 -27.43
CA GLY A 389 -9.14 -14.67 -28.08
C GLY A 389 -7.80 -14.78 -28.83
N GLU A 390 -7.03 -13.68 -28.91
CA GLU A 390 -5.72 -13.67 -29.55
C GLU A 390 -4.57 -13.72 -28.55
N THR A 391 -3.40 -14.11 -29.05
CA THR A 391 -2.13 -13.95 -28.35
C THR A 391 -1.34 -12.81 -28.97
N LEU A 392 -0.86 -11.89 -28.15
CA LEU A 392 0.03 -10.81 -28.54
C LEU A 392 1.47 -11.15 -28.12
N GLU A 393 2.34 -11.25 -29.12
CA GLU A 393 3.79 -11.38 -28.91
C GLU A 393 4.42 -9.99 -28.95
N VAL A 394 4.91 -9.53 -27.80
CA VAL A 394 5.48 -8.21 -27.61
C VAL A 394 6.99 -8.32 -27.45
N LEU A 395 7.72 -7.79 -28.43
CA LEU A 395 9.17 -7.65 -28.36
C LEU A 395 9.51 -6.20 -28.04
N CYS A 396 10.15 -5.98 -26.91
CA CYS A 396 10.75 -4.69 -26.53
C CYS A 396 12.27 -4.80 -26.63
N GLN A 397 12.90 -3.82 -27.27
CA GLN A 397 14.36 -3.67 -27.18
C GLN A 397 14.67 -2.36 -26.45
N THR A 398 15.66 -2.41 -25.57
CA THR A 398 16.07 -1.24 -24.76
C THR A 398 17.51 -1.33 -24.33
N ASP A 399 18.19 -0.19 -24.33
CA ASP A 399 19.51 0.00 -23.71
C ASP A 399 19.41 0.65 -22.32
N ARG A 400 18.18 0.93 -21.85
CA ARG A 400 17.96 1.47 -20.50
C ARG A 400 18.36 0.45 -19.45
N ARG A 401 19.22 0.91 -18.53
CA ARG A 401 19.71 0.09 -17.42
C ARG A 401 19.18 0.58 -16.09
N ILE A 402 19.05 -0.36 -15.18
CA ILE A 402 18.73 -0.11 -13.80
C ILE A 402 19.80 -0.76 -12.92
N SER A 403 20.35 0.01 -11.99
CA SER A 403 21.37 -0.46 -11.06
C SER A 403 20.91 -0.27 -9.62
N ALA A 404 21.42 -1.13 -8.75
CA ALA A 404 21.20 -1.03 -7.32
C ALA A 404 22.48 -0.51 -6.65
N GLN A 405 22.92 0.70 -6.99
CA GLN A 405 24.03 1.34 -6.28
C GLN A 405 23.56 1.78 -4.89
N GLN A 406 23.73 0.90 -3.91
CA GLN A 406 23.44 1.21 -2.50
C GLN A 406 24.48 2.14 -1.85
N GLY A 407 25.72 2.15 -2.33
CA GLY A 407 26.84 2.84 -1.66
C GLY A 407 26.69 4.37 -1.61
N GLU A 408 26.33 5.00 -2.71
CA GLU A 408 26.23 6.47 -2.76
C GLU A 408 25.03 7.06 -2.01
N LEU A 409 23.93 6.30 -1.90
CA LEU A 409 22.73 6.77 -1.19
C LEU A 409 22.89 6.66 0.32
N GLN A 410 23.58 5.65 0.81
CA GLN A 410 23.82 5.47 2.24
C GLN A 410 24.88 6.46 2.76
N GLU A 411 25.98 6.66 2.03
CA GLU A 411 26.99 7.67 2.38
C GLU A 411 26.42 9.10 2.39
N LYS A 412 25.52 9.44 1.46
CA LYS A 412 24.82 10.74 1.47
C LYS A 412 23.83 10.88 2.61
N ARG A 413 23.23 9.78 3.09
CA ARG A 413 22.34 9.77 4.25
C ARG A 413 23.12 9.94 5.55
N ASP A 414 24.26 9.27 5.67
CA ASP A 414 25.11 9.32 6.86
C ASP A 414 25.88 10.65 6.97
N ALA A 415 26.26 11.26 5.83
CA ALA A 415 26.88 12.59 5.80
C ALA A 415 25.92 13.74 6.12
N GLY A 416 24.60 13.51 6.06
CA GLY A 416 23.55 14.48 6.40
C GLY A 416 23.01 14.39 7.82
N ARG A 417 23.48 13.45 8.64
CA ARG A 417 23.13 13.38 10.06
C ARG A 417 23.88 14.45 10.84
N ILE A 418 23.19 15.54 11.11
CA ILE A 418 23.59 16.49 12.17
C ILE A 418 23.19 15.80 13.49
N ASP A 419 24.18 15.46 14.31
CA ASP A 419 23.97 15.03 15.69
C ASP A 419 23.27 16.15 16.45
N LEU A 420 21.99 15.92 16.77
CA LEU A 420 21.32 16.75 17.77
C LEU A 420 21.68 16.17 19.16
N PRO A 421 22.21 16.97 20.07
CA PRO A 421 22.49 16.52 21.42
C PRO A 421 21.19 16.15 22.14
N LEU A 422 21.27 15.09 22.97
CA LEU A 422 20.25 14.53 23.85
C LEU A 422 19.56 15.56 24.74
#